data_5236539c727ce80dd2451750f0d73fc3
#
_entry.id   5236539c727ce80dd2451750f0d73fc3
#
_cell.length_a   1.000
_cell.length_b   1.000
_cell.length_c   1.000
_cell.angle_alpha   90.00
_cell.angle_beta   90.00
_cell.angle_gamma   90.00
#
_symmetry.space_group_name_H-M   'P 1'
#
loop_
_entity.id
_entity.type
_entity.pdbx_description
1 polymer ?
#
loop_
_entity_poly.entity_id
_entity_poly.type
_entity_poly.pdbx_seq_one_letter_code
_entity_poly.pdbx_strand_id
1 'polypeptide(L)' 'MTSVSKINLHELLTIKDLSQLDQLTRRRLKDVGITEGSIVEIKRRYPFGGPCMIESDGQRVGIRKHTLDFIFGDLVL' A
#
# COMPACT_ATOMS: atom_id res chain seq x y z
N MET A 1 6.64 -11.43 13.84
CA MET A 1 6.25 -10.17 13.21
C MET A 1 5.72 -10.39 11.80
N THR A 2 4.59 -9.82 11.52
CA THR A 2 3.98 -9.96 10.22
C THR A 2 4.39 -8.79 9.33
N SER A 3 4.63 -9.04 8.08
CA SER A 3 4.94 -7.98 7.13
C SER A 3 3.91 -8.00 6.02
N VAL A 4 3.92 -6.96 5.20
CA VAL A 4 2.99 -6.87 4.09
C VAL A 4 3.13 -8.04 3.12
N SER A 5 4.28 -8.70 3.10
CA SER A 5 4.48 -9.84 2.23
C SER A 5 3.61 -11.04 2.61
N LYS A 6 3.02 -11.03 3.79
CA LYS A 6 2.14 -12.10 4.22
C LYS A 6 0.67 -11.81 3.93
N ILE A 7 0.38 -10.65 3.37
CA ILE A 7 -0.99 -10.30 2.99
C ILE A 7 -1.32 -11.04 1.69
N ASN A 8 -2.49 -11.62 1.65
CA ASN A 8 -2.93 -12.34 0.46
C ASN A 8 -3.29 -11.39 -0.67
N LEU A 9 -3.14 -11.86 -1.90
CA LEU A 9 -3.62 -11.10 -3.04
C LEU A 9 -5.13 -10.90 -2.94
N HIS A 10 -5.58 -9.75 -3.43
CA HIS A 10 -7.01 -9.37 -3.44
C HIS A 10 -7.57 -9.11 -2.06
N GLU A 11 -6.72 -9.04 -1.06
CA GLU A 11 -7.17 -8.66 0.27
C GLU A 11 -7.42 -7.15 0.31
N LEU A 12 -8.47 -6.74 1.00
CA LEU A 12 -8.80 -5.33 1.14
C LEU A 12 -8.18 -4.79 2.42
N LEU A 13 -7.52 -3.67 2.30
CA LEU A 13 -6.81 -3.05 3.41
C LEU A 13 -7.17 -1.58 3.49
N THR A 14 -7.21 -1.06 4.70
CA THR A 14 -7.48 0.36 4.92
C THR A 14 -6.16 1.10 5.13
N ILE A 15 -6.00 2.20 4.41
CA ILE A 15 -4.83 3.06 4.59
C ILE A 15 -4.92 3.73 5.95
N LYS A 16 -3.91 3.56 6.77
CA LYS A 16 -3.94 4.12 8.13
C LYS A 16 -3.25 5.46 8.23
N ASP A 17 -2.02 5.54 7.78
CA ASP A 17 -1.22 6.73 8.04
C ASP A 17 -0.23 6.94 6.90
N LEU A 18 -0.25 8.14 6.34
CA LEU A 18 0.65 8.49 5.25
C LEU A 18 1.72 9.48 5.69
N SER A 19 1.74 9.86 6.95
CA SER A 19 2.63 10.92 7.42
C SER A 19 4.09 10.53 7.37
N GLN A 20 4.40 9.23 7.37
CA GLN A 20 5.78 8.78 7.36
C GLN A 20 6.36 8.62 5.96
N LEU A 21 5.55 8.83 4.96
CA LEU A 21 6.00 8.71 3.59
C LEU A 21 6.70 9.99 3.14
N ASP A 22 7.63 9.83 2.22
CA ASP A 22 8.23 10.99 1.60
C ASP A 22 7.18 11.76 0.79
N GLN A 23 7.49 13.02 0.51
CA GLN A 23 6.52 13.88 -0.15
C GLN A 23 6.14 13.38 -1.54
N LEU A 24 7.09 12.84 -2.26
CA LEU A 24 6.83 12.37 -3.62
C LEU A 24 5.86 11.19 -3.62
N THR A 25 6.06 10.24 -2.72
CA THR A 25 5.18 9.08 -2.63
C THR A 25 3.77 9.50 -2.22
N ARG A 26 3.67 10.42 -1.25
CA ARG A 26 2.35 10.90 -0.83
C ARG A 26 1.62 11.57 -1.97
N ARG A 27 2.35 12.36 -2.77
CA ARG A 27 1.75 13.03 -3.91
C ARG A 27 1.24 12.04 -4.94
N ARG A 28 2.01 10.98 -5.21
CA ARG A 28 1.59 9.96 -6.15
C ARG A 28 0.30 9.28 -5.70
N LEU A 29 0.21 8.96 -4.42
CA LEU A 29 -1.01 8.34 -3.89
C LEU A 29 -2.18 9.29 -4.00
N LYS A 30 -1.97 10.55 -3.66
CA LYS A 30 -3.03 11.54 -3.74
C LYS A 30 -3.53 11.72 -5.19
N ASP A 31 -2.60 11.66 -6.14
CA ASP A 31 -2.96 11.84 -7.55
C ASP A 31 -3.88 10.74 -8.04
N VAL A 32 -3.81 9.56 -7.47
CA VAL A 32 -4.72 8.47 -7.82
C VAL A 32 -5.87 8.33 -6.82
N GLY A 33 -6.04 9.33 -5.96
CA GLY A 33 -7.20 9.37 -5.06
C GLY A 33 -7.06 8.52 -3.81
N ILE A 34 -5.86 8.11 -3.46
CA ILE A 34 -5.64 7.29 -2.27
C ILE A 34 -5.22 8.19 -1.11
N THR A 35 -6.01 8.20 -0.06
CA THR A 35 -5.76 9.00 1.13
C THR A 35 -5.92 8.15 2.37
N GLU A 36 -5.66 8.74 3.52
CA GLU A 36 -5.91 8.04 4.77
C GLU A 36 -7.38 7.70 4.87
N GLY A 37 -7.66 6.46 5.26
CA GLY A 37 -9.02 5.96 5.30
C GLY A 37 -9.47 5.28 4.02
N SER A 38 -8.71 5.39 2.94
CA SER A 38 -9.05 4.71 1.70
C SER A 38 -8.91 3.21 1.86
N ILE A 39 -9.77 2.47 1.17
CA ILE A 39 -9.69 1.02 1.12
C ILE A 39 -9.04 0.63 -0.19
N VAL A 40 -7.99 -0.15 -0.12
CA VAL A 40 -7.26 -0.57 -1.31
C VAL A 40 -7.19 -2.09 -1.36
N GLU A 41 -7.00 -2.61 -2.56
CA GLU A 41 -6.87 -4.03 -2.80
C GLU A 41 -5.45 -4.33 -3.28
N ILE A 42 -4.85 -5.39 -2.76
CA ILE A 42 -3.54 -5.84 -3.25
C ILE A 42 -3.78 -6.62 -4.54
N LYS A 43 -3.43 -6.04 -5.66
CA LYS A 43 -3.70 -6.67 -6.96
C LYS A 43 -2.56 -7.57 -7.40
N ARG A 44 -1.32 -7.24 -7.04
CA ARG A 44 -0.18 -8.01 -7.51
C ARG A 44 1.03 -7.74 -6.63
N ARG A 45 1.82 -8.77 -6.45
CA ARG A 45 3.10 -8.65 -5.77
C ARG A 45 4.18 -9.22 -6.66
N TYR A 46 5.21 -8.41 -6.92
CA TYR A 46 6.32 -8.86 -7.73
C TYR A 46 7.39 -9.46 -6.83
N PRO A 47 8.07 -10.53 -7.29
CA PRO A 47 9.07 -11.20 -6.47
C PRO A 47 10.37 -10.39 -6.36
N PHE A 48 11.25 -10.88 -5.51
CA PHE A 48 12.62 -10.35 -5.40
C PHE A 48 12.65 -8.88 -4.99
N GLY A 49 11.79 -8.51 -4.06
CA GLY A 49 11.76 -7.14 -3.57
C GLY A 49 11.10 -6.13 -4.49
N GLY A 50 10.41 -6.62 -5.51
CA GLY A 50 9.68 -5.73 -6.39
C GLY A 50 8.51 -5.05 -5.70
N PRO A 51 7.86 -4.12 -6.40
CA PRO A 51 6.75 -3.38 -5.80
C PRO A 51 5.51 -4.24 -5.64
N CYS A 52 4.58 -3.75 -4.83
CA CYS A 52 3.23 -4.30 -4.79
C CYS A 52 2.32 -3.35 -5.56
N MET A 53 1.41 -3.92 -6.31
CA MET A 53 0.43 -3.12 -7.05
C MET A 53 -0.85 -3.09 -6.23
N ILE A 54 -1.25 -1.88 -5.84
CA ILE A 54 -2.50 -1.71 -5.10
C ILE A 54 -3.49 -0.93 -5.95
N GLU A 55 -4.75 -1.12 -5.69
CA GLU A 55 -5.81 -0.51 -6.47
C GLU A 55 -6.87 0.06 -5.55
N SER A 56 -7.37 1.25 -5.90
CA SER A 56 -8.50 1.89 -5.23
C SER A 56 -9.31 2.63 -6.28
N ASP A 57 -10.61 2.37 -6.32
CA ASP A 57 -11.53 3.03 -7.26
C ASP A 57 -11.06 2.97 -8.71
N GLY A 58 -10.53 1.81 -9.11
CA GLY A 58 -10.09 1.63 -10.48
C GLY A 58 -8.71 2.21 -10.78
N GLN A 59 -8.10 2.88 -9.82
CA GLN A 59 -6.77 3.45 -9.99
C GLN A 59 -5.73 2.53 -9.37
N ARG A 60 -4.64 2.30 -10.08
CA ARG A 60 -3.57 1.43 -9.61
C ARG A 60 -2.28 2.21 -9.41
N VAL A 61 -1.53 1.80 -8.40
CA VAL A 61 -0.23 2.40 -8.15
C VAL A 61 0.70 1.34 -7.59
N GLY A 62 1.96 1.37 -8.03
CA GLY A 62 2.98 0.46 -7.52
C GLY A 62 3.69 1.08 -6.33
N ILE A 63 3.75 0.34 -5.23
CA ILE A 63 4.35 0.82 -3.99
C ILE A 63 5.38 -0.20 -3.55
N ARG A 64 6.53 0.27 -3.13
CA ARG A 64 7.57 -0.62 -2.63
C ARG A 64 7.10 -1.31 -1.37
N LYS A 65 7.55 -2.54 -1.20
CA LYS A 65 7.08 -3.38 -0.11
C LYS A 65 7.30 -2.74 1.25
N HIS A 66 8.49 -2.20 1.49
CA HIS A 66 8.75 -1.58 2.79
C HIS A 66 7.95 -0.29 3.01
N THR A 67 7.59 0.38 1.92
CA THR A 67 6.74 1.56 2.03
C THR A 67 5.33 1.18 2.48
N LEU A 68 4.85 0.02 2.04
CA LEU A 68 3.55 -0.45 2.47
C LEU A 68 3.49 -0.68 3.98
N ASP A 69 4.59 -1.06 4.57
CA ASP A 69 4.63 -1.25 6.01
C ASP A 69 4.33 0.06 6.75
N PHE A 70 4.77 1.18 6.20
CA PHE A 70 4.43 2.48 6.78
C PHE A 70 2.96 2.83 6.56
N ILE A 71 2.46 2.52 5.37
CA ILE A 71 1.09 2.90 4.99
C ILE A 71 0.06 2.17 5.84
N PHE A 72 0.22 0.89 5.99
CA PHE A 72 -0.74 0.07 6.71
C PHE A 72 -0.41 -0.03 8.18
N GLY A 73 0.68 0.60 8.59
CA GLY A 73 1.11 0.55 9.96
C GLY A 73 1.51 -0.84 10.35
N ASP A 74 1.26 -1.16 11.59
CA ASP A 74 1.67 -2.44 12.12
C ASP A 74 0.64 -3.50 11.76
N LEU A 75 0.92 -4.19 10.66
CA LEU A 75 0.06 -5.30 10.22
C LEU A 75 0.38 -6.57 10.98
N VAL A 76 1.27 -6.48 11.89
CA VAL A 76 1.63 -7.60 12.73
C VAL A 76 0.44 -8.04 13.54
N LEU A 77 0.27 -9.30 13.59
CA LEU A 77 -0.83 -9.85 14.33
C LEU A 77 -0.36 -11.00 15.20
#